data_ed8a2af97d699beaaaec8f330d0e2a27
#
_entry.id   ed8a2af97d699beaaaec8f330d0e2a27
#
_cell.length_a   1.000
_cell.length_b   1.000
_cell.length_c   1.000
_cell.angle_alpha   90.00
_cell.angle_beta   90.00
_cell.angle_gamma   90.00
#
_symmetry.space_group_name_H-M   'P 1'
#
loop_
_entity.id
_entity.type
_entity.pdbx_description
1 polymer ?
#
loop_
_entity_poly.entity_id
_entity_poly.type
_entity_poly.pdbx_seq_one_letter_code
_entity_poly.pdbx_strand_id
1 'polypeptide(L)'
;MLRTLLALMLLSFGCLGGQSPLQARIDALSEGEVLTLSAAEYLGPLVIDKAIAIVGEPGTIIDAGGKGSAVTIKAAGVRLQGLEIRNWGGDLYEHDSGVRLLPGADDVRLLQLELSGPGFGIHGEQLKRPEVEYCRISGDDRRNLLDRGDGIFLKYVEAPELHHNQIASVRDGIYLENVDASRVSHNQFSRQQYGIHYMYTRNDSAWNNSAKWLQGGYALMSSKGITLEHNQVSAAIDFGILLNVTQQSEVHHNRVATIHNPKGDPAIASEGKGLFIYGAADNRISHNHFSDSDTGISVALGGEGNSLWRNNIENNLTQVRYVGSKSQEWSLLGQGNYWSSYQGWDLDGDGIGDTPYLPNDALDRLFWLYPEARWLMDSPVVLLLRWLQRQLALAEDIGIRDSFPLLQPIDITLKQEMKTNSQQSDEETHYAQH
;
A
#
# COMPACT_ATOMS: atom_id res chain seq x y z
N MET A 1 -0.88 64.61 -49.50
CA MET A 1 -0.32 63.83 -48.37
C MET A 1 -1.28 62.72 -48.04
N LEU A 2 -0.98 61.52 -48.52
CA LEU A 2 -1.81 60.31 -48.48
C LEU A 2 -1.43 59.53 -47.20
N ARG A 3 -2.34 59.30 -46.27
CA ARG A 3 -2.13 58.39 -45.10
C ARG A 3 -2.86 57.11 -45.40
N THR A 4 -2.06 56.09 -45.69
CA THR A 4 -2.49 54.70 -45.85
C THR A 4 -2.85 54.13 -44.48
N LEU A 5 -4.07 53.74 -44.21
CA LEU A 5 -4.50 52.94 -43.10
C LEU A 5 -4.26 51.44 -43.44
N LEU A 6 -3.35 50.79 -42.72
CA LEU A 6 -3.17 49.36 -42.78
C LEU A 6 -4.12 48.73 -41.75
N ALA A 7 -5.19 48.11 -42.21
CA ALA A 7 -6.12 47.36 -41.38
C ALA A 7 -5.51 45.96 -41.09
N LEU A 8 -5.10 45.74 -39.85
CA LEU A 8 -4.71 44.42 -39.35
C LEU A 8 -5.99 43.60 -39.12
N MET A 9 -6.31 42.66 -39.98
CA MET A 9 -7.32 41.63 -39.75
C MET A 9 -6.71 40.62 -38.76
N LEU A 10 -7.11 40.72 -37.49
CA LEU A 10 -7.01 39.64 -36.51
C LEU A 10 -8.03 38.57 -36.90
N LEU A 11 -7.57 37.51 -37.52
CA LEU A 11 -8.34 36.28 -37.66
C LEU A 11 -8.43 35.63 -36.29
N SER A 12 -9.53 35.89 -35.60
CA SER A 12 -9.98 35.07 -34.47
C SER A 12 -10.38 33.69 -35.01
N PHE A 13 -9.49 32.72 -34.88
CA PHE A 13 -9.87 31.33 -34.99
C PHE A 13 -10.83 31.02 -33.84
N GLY A 14 -12.12 31.10 -34.10
CA GLY A 14 -13.12 30.52 -33.26
C GLY A 14 -12.89 29.01 -33.16
N CYS A 15 -12.68 28.52 -31.98
CA CYS A 15 -12.70 27.09 -31.66
C CYS A 15 -14.08 26.51 -32.00
N LEU A 16 -14.30 26.16 -33.26
CA LEU A 16 -15.28 25.14 -33.61
C LEU A 16 -14.78 23.85 -33.00
N GLY A 17 -15.56 23.18 -32.14
CA GLY A 17 -15.24 21.91 -31.49
C GLY A 17 -14.98 20.80 -32.51
N GLY A 18 -13.83 20.84 -33.14
CA GLY A 18 -13.32 19.80 -34.01
C GLY A 18 -12.61 18.74 -33.17
N GLN A 19 -12.88 17.51 -33.49
CA GLN A 19 -12.19 16.33 -32.98
C GLN A 19 -10.67 16.48 -33.14
N SER A 20 -9.87 16.05 -32.15
CA SER A 20 -8.42 16.16 -32.26
C SER A 20 -7.91 15.33 -33.45
N PRO A 21 -6.84 15.77 -34.14
CA PRO A 21 -6.27 15.01 -35.24
C PRO A 21 -5.89 13.58 -34.86
N LEU A 22 -5.47 13.36 -33.62
CA LEU A 22 -5.15 12.01 -33.12
C LEU A 22 -6.44 11.17 -32.94
N GLN A 23 -7.52 11.76 -32.43
CA GLN A 23 -8.80 11.06 -32.33
C GLN A 23 -9.29 10.57 -33.70
N ALA A 24 -9.21 11.42 -34.74
CA ALA A 24 -9.59 11.01 -36.08
C ALA A 24 -8.75 9.81 -36.63
N ARG A 25 -7.47 9.73 -36.27
CA ARG A 25 -6.62 8.56 -36.59
C ARG A 25 -7.07 7.31 -35.83
N ILE A 26 -7.40 7.46 -34.53
CA ILE A 26 -7.93 6.35 -33.71
C ILE A 26 -9.25 5.83 -34.27
N ASP A 27 -10.15 6.71 -34.66
CA ASP A 27 -11.47 6.33 -35.20
C ASP A 27 -11.37 5.61 -36.54
N ALA A 28 -10.34 5.90 -37.34
CA ALA A 28 -10.10 5.29 -38.64
C ALA A 28 -9.51 3.86 -38.53
N LEU A 29 -9.02 3.43 -37.36
CA LEU A 29 -8.46 2.10 -37.17
C LEU A 29 -9.54 1.02 -37.13
N SER A 30 -9.19 -0.17 -37.57
CA SER A 30 -9.95 -1.39 -37.39
C SER A 30 -9.55 -2.10 -36.08
N GLU A 31 -10.38 -3.00 -35.58
CA GLU A 31 -10.04 -3.84 -34.44
C GLU A 31 -8.76 -4.66 -34.69
N GLY A 32 -7.91 -4.75 -33.68
CA GLY A 32 -6.64 -5.45 -33.71
C GLY A 32 -5.48 -4.65 -34.32
N GLU A 33 -5.73 -3.46 -34.84
CA GLU A 33 -4.65 -2.63 -35.40
C GLU A 33 -3.80 -1.94 -34.33
N VAL A 34 -2.55 -1.64 -34.72
CA VAL A 34 -1.56 -0.96 -33.88
C VAL A 34 -1.29 0.43 -34.45
N LEU A 35 -1.50 1.46 -33.64
CA LEU A 35 -1.15 2.84 -33.96
C LEU A 35 0.18 3.19 -33.29
N THR A 36 1.23 3.34 -34.08
CA THR A 36 2.50 3.90 -33.59
C THR A 36 2.48 5.42 -33.70
N LEU A 37 2.83 6.09 -32.58
CA LEU A 37 2.92 7.54 -32.48
C LEU A 37 4.40 7.95 -32.39
N SER A 38 4.80 8.87 -33.24
CA SER A 38 6.14 9.47 -33.18
C SER A 38 6.27 10.42 -31.98
N ALA A 39 7.52 10.74 -31.63
CA ALA A 39 7.85 11.73 -30.61
C ALA A 39 7.27 13.11 -30.93
N ALA A 40 6.12 13.42 -30.36
CA ALA A 40 5.41 14.70 -30.52
C ALA A 40 4.39 14.88 -29.40
N GLU A 41 3.88 16.11 -29.25
CA GLU A 41 2.76 16.42 -28.38
C GLU A 41 1.44 16.30 -29.14
N TYR A 42 0.52 15.52 -28.61
CA TYR A 42 -0.81 15.27 -29.13
C TYR A 42 -1.86 15.81 -28.16
N LEU A 43 -2.88 16.48 -28.69
CA LEU A 43 -3.97 16.99 -27.87
C LEU A 43 -5.01 15.92 -27.59
N GLY A 44 -5.34 15.76 -26.28
CA GLY A 44 -6.50 15.02 -25.81
C GLY A 44 -7.77 15.93 -25.71
N PRO A 45 -8.85 15.44 -25.08
CA PRO A 45 -9.02 14.06 -24.61
C PRO A 45 -9.18 13.05 -25.76
N LEU A 46 -8.86 11.78 -25.45
CA LEU A 46 -9.00 10.67 -26.40
C LEU A 46 -10.04 9.66 -25.88
N VAL A 47 -10.78 9.06 -26.82
CA VAL A 47 -11.73 7.97 -26.53
C VAL A 47 -11.36 6.77 -27.40
N ILE A 48 -11.23 5.59 -26.76
CA ILE A 48 -10.89 4.34 -27.42
C ILE A 48 -12.06 3.36 -27.18
N ASP A 49 -12.80 3.06 -28.22
CA ASP A 49 -14.03 2.26 -28.19
C ASP A 49 -13.92 0.92 -28.95
N LYS A 50 -12.73 0.55 -29.36
CA LYS A 50 -12.43 -0.69 -30.05
C LYS A 50 -11.09 -1.29 -29.59
N ALA A 51 -10.91 -2.60 -29.74
CA ALA A 51 -9.70 -3.33 -29.34
C ALA A 51 -8.52 -2.98 -30.26
N ILE A 52 -7.72 -1.98 -29.87
CA ILE A 52 -6.54 -1.52 -30.61
C ILE A 52 -5.35 -1.36 -29.65
N ALA A 53 -4.14 -1.29 -30.22
CA ALA A 53 -2.95 -0.90 -29.48
C ALA A 53 -2.47 0.50 -29.91
N ILE A 54 -2.09 1.33 -28.93
CA ILE A 54 -1.40 2.60 -29.16
C ILE A 54 -0.01 2.53 -28.52
N VAL A 55 1.03 2.68 -29.33
CA VAL A 55 2.42 2.58 -28.92
C VAL A 55 3.13 3.91 -29.23
N GLY A 56 3.67 4.57 -28.21
CA GLY A 56 4.44 5.80 -28.36
C GLY A 56 5.93 5.53 -28.50
N GLU A 57 6.60 6.24 -29.38
CA GLU A 57 8.05 6.38 -29.34
C GLU A 57 8.48 7.25 -28.12
N PRO A 58 9.71 7.13 -27.61
CA PRO A 58 10.18 7.97 -26.51
C PRO A 58 9.99 9.47 -26.81
N GLY A 59 9.28 10.19 -25.94
CA GLY A 59 8.90 11.59 -26.13
C GLY A 59 7.51 11.80 -26.76
N THR A 60 6.69 10.75 -26.88
CA THR A 60 5.28 10.88 -27.24
C THR A 60 4.46 11.34 -26.04
N ILE A 61 3.84 12.51 -26.16
CA ILE A 61 3.08 13.17 -25.10
C ILE A 61 1.61 13.32 -25.50
N ILE A 62 0.70 12.98 -24.59
CA ILE A 62 -0.74 13.29 -24.68
C ILE A 62 -1.07 14.34 -23.63
N ASP A 63 -1.44 15.54 -24.06
CA ASP A 63 -1.84 16.66 -23.20
C ASP A 63 -3.36 16.81 -23.21
N ALA A 64 -3.98 16.69 -22.04
CA ALA A 64 -5.46 16.73 -21.90
C ALA A 64 -6.02 18.16 -21.80
N GLY A 65 -5.18 19.19 -21.76
CA GLY A 65 -5.64 20.59 -21.70
C GLY A 65 -6.27 21.02 -20.38
N GLY A 66 -6.03 20.31 -19.30
CA GLY A 66 -6.41 20.68 -17.93
C GLY A 66 -7.87 20.35 -17.54
N LYS A 67 -8.56 19.52 -18.29
CA LYS A 67 -9.98 19.19 -18.02
C LYS A 67 -10.31 17.74 -18.37
N GLY A 68 -11.16 17.12 -17.54
CA GLY A 68 -11.65 15.77 -17.77
C GLY A 68 -10.54 14.72 -17.75
N SER A 69 -10.85 13.53 -18.21
CA SER A 69 -9.87 12.45 -18.35
C SER A 69 -9.11 12.55 -19.67
N ALA A 70 -7.79 12.28 -19.63
CA ALA A 70 -6.95 12.39 -20.83
C ALA A 70 -7.25 11.30 -21.85
N VAL A 71 -7.35 10.04 -21.40
CA VAL A 71 -7.70 8.89 -22.24
C VAL A 71 -8.83 8.12 -21.58
N THR A 72 -9.93 7.90 -22.31
CA THR A 72 -11.06 7.09 -21.86
C THR A 72 -11.15 5.82 -22.71
N ILE A 73 -11.09 4.66 -22.06
CA ILE A 73 -11.14 3.33 -22.70
C ILE A 73 -12.53 2.73 -22.44
N LYS A 74 -13.22 2.30 -23.51
CA LYS A 74 -14.55 1.71 -23.48
C LYS A 74 -14.60 0.27 -24.00
N ALA A 75 -13.52 -0.19 -24.64
CA ALA A 75 -13.45 -1.52 -25.25
C ALA A 75 -12.49 -2.43 -24.50
N ALA A 76 -12.77 -3.72 -24.52
CA ALA A 76 -11.87 -4.75 -24.03
C ALA A 76 -10.62 -4.91 -24.91
N GLY A 77 -9.53 -5.41 -24.32
CA GLY A 77 -8.31 -5.78 -25.04
C GLY A 77 -7.49 -4.60 -25.57
N VAL A 78 -7.76 -3.38 -25.12
CA VAL A 78 -6.97 -2.19 -25.49
C VAL A 78 -5.59 -2.25 -24.83
N ARG A 79 -4.56 -1.87 -25.58
CA ARG A 79 -3.19 -1.73 -25.07
C ARG A 79 -2.69 -0.30 -25.28
N LEU A 80 -2.18 0.32 -24.21
CA LEU A 80 -1.42 1.57 -24.27
C LEU A 80 0.01 1.31 -23.81
N GLN A 81 1.00 1.81 -24.55
CA GLN A 81 2.40 1.59 -24.22
C GLN A 81 3.27 2.79 -24.56
N GLY A 82 4.20 3.14 -23.62
CA GLY A 82 5.28 4.09 -23.87
C GLY A 82 4.81 5.53 -24.09
N LEU A 83 3.76 5.95 -23.40
CA LEU A 83 3.15 7.28 -23.54
C LEU A 83 3.39 8.12 -22.27
N GLU A 84 3.75 9.37 -22.43
CA GLU A 84 3.59 10.39 -21.40
C GLU A 84 2.18 10.99 -21.51
N ILE A 85 1.41 10.94 -20.43
CA ILE A 85 0.06 11.50 -20.35
C ILE A 85 0.03 12.52 -19.23
N ARG A 86 -0.39 13.74 -19.54
CA ARG A 86 -0.32 14.84 -18.60
C ARG A 86 -1.50 15.79 -18.67
N ASN A 87 -1.58 16.67 -17.68
CA ASN A 87 -2.48 17.84 -17.68
C ASN A 87 -3.96 17.48 -17.86
N TRP A 88 -4.42 16.39 -17.21
CA TRP A 88 -5.84 16.09 -17.09
C TRP A 88 -6.49 16.89 -15.95
N GLY A 89 -7.81 16.86 -15.84
CA GLY A 89 -8.56 17.57 -14.82
C GLY A 89 -8.34 17.01 -13.42
N GLY A 90 -8.81 17.72 -12.43
CA GLY A 90 -8.68 17.34 -11.02
C GLY A 90 -10.00 17.25 -10.29
N ASP A 91 -11.11 17.08 -10.99
CA ASP A 91 -12.40 16.85 -10.39
C ASP A 91 -12.55 15.36 -10.02
N LEU A 92 -12.46 15.09 -8.72
CA LEU A 92 -12.55 13.72 -8.20
C LEU A 92 -13.99 13.16 -8.25
N TYR A 93 -14.99 14.05 -8.33
CA TYR A 93 -16.39 13.66 -8.45
C TYR A 93 -16.72 13.14 -9.85
N GLU A 94 -16.14 13.78 -10.86
CA GLU A 94 -16.25 13.37 -12.28
C GLU A 94 -15.25 12.27 -12.65
N HIS A 95 -14.41 11.82 -11.69
CA HIS A 95 -13.37 10.83 -11.86
C HIS A 95 -12.32 11.23 -12.93
N ASP A 96 -11.96 12.52 -12.98
CA ASP A 96 -10.92 13.01 -13.88
C ASP A 96 -9.63 12.19 -13.70
N SER A 97 -9.11 11.63 -14.79
CA SER A 97 -8.04 10.64 -14.75
C SER A 97 -7.05 10.80 -15.92
N GLY A 98 -5.82 10.37 -15.71
CA GLY A 98 -4.89 10.16 -16.81
C GLY A 98 -5.43 9.10 -17.77
N VAL A 99 -5.81 7.93 -17.24
CA VAL A 99 -6.51 6.88 -17.98
C VAL A 99 -7.77 6.47 -17.23
N ARG A 100 -8.91 6.56 -17.89
CA ARG A 100 -10.21 6.12 -17.37
C ARG A 100 -10.68 4.88 -18.08
N LEU A 101 -10.89 3.80 -17.33
CA LEU A 101 -11.41 2.52 -17.82
C LEU A 101 -12.91 2.44 -17.48
N LEU A 102 -13.76 2.41 -18.48
CA LEU A 102 -15.21 2.29 -18.29
C LEU A 102 -15.64 0.82 -18.22
N PRO A 103 -16.82 0.51 -17.65
CA PRO A 103 -17.36 -0.83 -17.61
C PRO A 103 -17.30 -1.53 -18.99
N GLY A 104 -16.75 -2.75 -19.01
CA GLY A 104 -16.55 -3.50 -20.26
C GLY A 104 -15.16 -3.32 -20.91
N ALA A 105 -14.31 -2.45 -20.36
CA ALA A 105 -12.90 -2.37 -20.78
C ALA A 105 -12.07 -3.49 -20.10
N ASP A 106 -12.46 -4.73 -20.33
CA ASP A 106 -11.79 -5.92 -19.80
C ASP A 106 -10.45 -6.17 -20.52
N ASP A 107 -9.53 -6.88 -19.86
CA ASP A 107 -8.24 -7.28 -20.44
C ASP A 107 -7.41 -6.10 -21.00
N VAL A 108 -7.59 -4.90 -20.44
CA VAL A 108 -6.80 -3.72 -20.83
C VAL A 108 -5.38 -3.85 -20.29
N ARG A 109 -4.38 -3.47 -21.09
CA ARG A 109 -2.97 -3.43 -20.70
C ARG A 109 -2.39 -2.04 -20.80
N LEU A 110 -1.92 -1.53 -19.68
CA LEU A 110 -1.26 -0.23 -19.55
C LEU A 110 0.21 -0.44 -19.19
N LEU A 111 1.10 -0.21 -20.15
CA LEU A 111 2.50 -0.58 -20.07
C LEU A 111 3.42 0.64 -20.24
N GLN A 112 4.36 0.84 -19.32
CA GLN A 112 5.40 1.88 -19.43
C GLN A 112 4.81 3.28 -19.68
N LEU A 113 3.74 3.63 -18.97
CA LEU A 113 3.14 4.95 -19.04
C LEU A 113 3.78 5.89 -18.00
N GLU A 114 4.00 7.15 -18.40
CA GLU A 114 4.32 8.23 -17.46
C GLU A 114 3.08 9.12 -17.28
N LEU A 115 2.48 9.10 -16.11
CA LEU A 115 1.24 9.81 -15.79
C LEU A 115 1.53 10.93 -14.79
N SER A 116 1.16 12.18 -15.11
CA SER A 116 1.33 13.31 -14.20
C SER A 116 0.14 14.26 -14.23
N GLY A 117 -0.56 14.41 -13.10
CA GLY A 117 -1.74 15.28 -13.02
C GLY A 117 -2.45 15.24 -11.66
N PRO A 118 -3.47 16.10 -11.48
CA PRO A 118 -4.09 16.35 -10.18
C PRO A 118 -5.20 15.36 -9.78
N GLY A 119 -5.87 14.73 -10.76
CA GLY A 119 -6.91 13.73 -10.55
C GLY A 119 -6.33 12.32 -10.37
N PHE A 120 -7.14 11.30 -10.64
CA PHE A 120 -6.66 9.93 -10.60
C PHE A 120 -5.59 9.67 -11.67
N GLY A 121 -4.57 8.88 -11.35
CA GLY A 121 -3.66 8.41 -12.40
C GLY A 121 -4.39 7.46 -13.34
N ILE A 122 -4.90 6.36 -12.81
CA ILE A 122 -5.73 5.37 -13.50
C ILE A 122 -7.00 5.14 -12.66
N HIS A 123 -8.14 5.24 -13.29
CA HIS A 123 -9.44 4.98 -12.64
C HIS A 123 -10.22 3.93 -13.43
N GLY A 124 -10.70 2.86 -12.76
CA GLY A 124 -11.45 1.80 -13.41
C GLY A 124 -12.56 1.22 -12.54
N GLU A 125 -13.70 0.93 -13.15
CA GLU A 125 -14.83 0.31 -12.48
C GLU A 125 -15.45 -0.80 -13.33
N GLN A 126 -15.88 -1.90 -12.64
CA GLN A 126 -16.59 -3.03 -13.24
C GLN A 126 -15.83 -3.67 -14.40
N LEU A 127 -14.60 -4.10 -14.12
CA LEU A 127 -13.65 -4.63 -15.11
C LEU A 127 -13.17 -6.02 -14.72
N LYS A 128 -12.61 -6.72 -15.70
CA LYS A 128 -11.91 -7.99 -15.49
C LYS A 128 -10.50 -7.94 -16.05
N ARG A 129 -9.56 -8.42 -15.25
CA ARG A 129 -8.16 -8.63 -15.60
C ARG A 129 -7.44 -7.44 -16.26
N PRO A 130 -7.63 -6.19 -15.74
CA PRO A 130 -6.77 -5.10 -16.21
C PRO A 130 -5.34 -5.33 -15.70
N GLU A 131 -4.36 -5.01 -16.54
CA GLU A 131 -2.94 -5.12 -16.23
C GLU A 131 -2.28 -3.74 -16.31
N VAL A 132 -1.57 -3.35 -15.23
CA VAL A 132 -0.83 -2.08 -15.16
C VAL A 132 0.59 -2.38 -14.73
N GLU A 133 1.54 -2.17 -15.64
CA GLU A 133 2.91 -2.55 -15.39
C GLU A 133 3.94 -1.51 -15.85
N TYR A 134 5.02 -1.38 -15.08
CA TYR A 134 6.14 -0.47 -15.35
C TYR A 134 5.72 0.99 -15.54
N CYS A 135 4.58 1.40 -14.97
CA CYS A 135 4.10 2.78 -15.05
C CYS A 135 4.71 3.66 -13.96
N ARG A 136 4.92 4.92 -14.28
CA ARG A 136 5.27 5.97 -13.32
C ARG A 136 4.10 6.93 -13.16
N ILE A 137 3.57 7.05 -11.95
CA ILE A 137 2.37 7.85 -11.66
C ILE A 137 2.74 8.90 -10.61
N SER A 138 2.53 10.17 -10.93
CA SER A 138 2.81 11.30 -10.05
C SER A 138 1.57 12.19 -9.92
N GLY A 139 1.13 12.40 -8.67
CA GLY A 139 0.08 13.37 -8.34
C GLY A 139 0.61 14.79 -8.20
N ASP A 140 -0.26 15.72 -7.87
CA ASP A 140 0.07 17.13 -7.61
C ASP A 140 0.30 17.35 -6.10
N ASP A 141 1.55 17.44 -5.68
CA ASP A 141 1.94 17.62 -4.27
C ASP A 141 1.67 19.04 -3.71
N ARG A 142 1.25 19.98 -4.54
CA ARG A 142 0.79 21.33 -4.14
C ARG A 142 -0.62 21.29 -3.55
N ARG A 143 -1.39 20.25 -3.84
CA ARG A 143 -2.72 20.01 -3.25
C ARG A 143 -2.61 19.39 -1.86
N ASN A 144 -3.60 19.64 -0.99
CA ASN A 144 -3.70 18.88 0.24
C ASN A 144 -3.83 17.39 -0.07
N LEU A 145 -3.33 16.55 0.83
CA LEU A 145 -3.27 15.11 0.62
C LEU A 145 -4.64 14.49 0.26
N LEU A 146 -5.70 14.89 0.97
CA LEU A 146 -7.05 14.36 0.75
C LEU A 146 -7.75 14.90 -0.50
N ASP A 147 -7.22 15.96 -1.10
CA ASP A 147 -7.74 16.58 -2.33
C ASP A 147 -7.06 16.03 -3.59
N ARG A 148 -6.14 15.06 -3.43
CA ARG A 148 -5.46 14.38 -4.54
C ARG A 148 -6.25 13.16 -5.00
N GLY A 149 -6.13 12.81 -6.28
CA GLY A 149 -6.60 11.51 -6.76
C GLY A 149 -5.69 10.37 -6.31
N ASP A 150 -6.16 9.13 -6.42
CA ASP A 150 -5.34 7.95 -6.21
C ASP A 150 -4.44 7.67 -7.43
N GLY A 151 -3.35 6.98 -7.20
CA GLY A 151 -2.49 6.54 -8.30
C GLY A 151 -3.24 5.58 -9.22
N ILE A 152 -3.72 4.48 -8.66
CA ILE A 152 -4.58 3.50 -9.32
C ILE A 152 -5.80 3.25 -8.42
N PHE A 153 -6.96 3.59 -8.91
CA PHE A 153 -8.26 3.32 -8.26
C PHE A 153 -9.03 2.28 -9.06
N LEU A 154 -9.34 1.14 -8.43
CA LEU A 154 -10.14 0.08 -9.05
C LEU A 154 -11.31 -0.30 -8.14
N LYS A 155 -12.52 -0.36 -8.72
CA LYS A 155 -13.73 -0.71 -7.99
C LYS A 155 -14.55 -1.76 -8.73
N TYR A 156 -15.01 -2.80 -7.99
CA TYR A 156 -15.73 -3.94 -8.58
C TYR A 156 -14.95 -4.62 -9.71
N VAL A 157 -13.67 -4.91 -9.48
CA VAL A 157 -12.76 -5.48 -10.47
C VAL A 157 -12.36 -6.90 -10.08
N GLU A 158 -12.31 -7.78 -11.07
CA GLU A 158 -11.90 -9.17 -10.91
C GLU A 158 -10.48 -9.38 -11.46
N ALA A 159 -9.60 -9.96 -10.65
CA ALA A 159 -8.25 -10.38 -11.00
C ALA A 159 -7.38 -9.29 -11.68
N PRO A 160 -7.26 -8.06 -11.13
CA PRO A 160 -6.31 -7.08 -11.67
C PRO A 160 -4.87 -7.48 -11.36
N GLU A 161 -3.96 -7.22 -12.30
CA GLU A 161 -2.51 -7.39 -12.14
C GLU A 161 -1.81 -6.03 -12.15
N LEU A 162 -1.20 -5.63 -11.02
CA LEU A 162 -0.62 -4.31 -10.80
C LEU A 162 0.82 -4.46 -10.32
N HIS A 163 1.81 -4.29 -11.21
CA HIS A 163 3.17 -4.62 -10.82
C HIS A 163 4.25 -3.70 -11.44
N HIS A 164 5.38 -3.59 -10.71
CA HIS A 164 6.55 -2.80 -11.12
C HIS A 164 6.24 -1.31 -11.35
N ASN A 165 5.21 -0.77 -10.70
CA ASN A 165 4.85 0.63 -10.84
C ASN A 165 5.55 1.50 -9.78
N GLN A 166 5.84 2.75 -10.14
CA GLN A 166 6.34 3.79 -9.24
C GLN A 166 5.26 4.85 -9.05
N ILE A 167 4.75 4.97 -7.83
CA ILE A 167 3.60 5.84 -7.55
C ILE A 167 3.95 6.79 -6.42
N ALA A 168 3.80 8.10 -6.67
CA ALA A 168 4.18 9.11 -5.71
C ALA A 168 3.26 10.33 -5.70
N SER A 169 3.18 11.00 -4.54
CA SER A 169 2.49 12.29 -4.38
C SER A 169 0.99 12.27 -4.71
N VAL A 170 0.36 11.11 -4.65
CA VAL A 170 -1.08 10.87 -4.81
C VAL A 170 -1.77 10.79 -3.44
N ARG A 171 -3.08 10.55 -3.37
CA ARG A 171 -3.76 10.23 -2.10
C ARG A 171 -3.38 8.81 -1.67
N ASP A 172 -3.94 7.78 -2.28
CA ASP A 172 -3.53 6.39 -2.09
C ASP A 172 -2.79 5.88 -3.34
N GLY A 173 -1.73 5.10 -3.14
CA GLY A 173 -0.96 4.56 -4.26
C GLY A 173 -1.81 3.66 -5.14
N ILE A 174 -2.30 2.58 -4.54
CA ILE A 174 -3.27 1.65 -5.14
C ILE A 174 -4.44 1.53 -4.16
N TYR A 175 -5.63 1.95 -4.60
CA TYR A 175 -6.88 1.77 -3.86
C TYR A 175 -7.78 0.77 -4.57
N LEU A 176 -8.11 -0.32 -3.88
CA LEU A 176 -8.94 -1.40 -4.40
C LEU A 176 -10.20 -1.52 -3.54
N GLU A 177 -11.37 -1.32 -4.15
CA GLU A 177 -12.67 -1.40 -3.47
C GLU A 177 -13.55 -2.49 -4.10
N ASN A 178 -14.01 -3.45 -3.28
CA ASN A 178 -14.80 -4.59 -3.77
C ASN A 178 -14.10 -5.34 -4.92
N VAL A 179 -12.81 -5.58 -4.77
CA VAL A 179 -11.98 -6.31 -5.73
C VAL A 179 -11.82 -7.76 -5.28
N ASP A 180 -11.67 -8.68 -6.20
CA ASP A 180 -11.41 -10.11 -5.93
C ASP A 180 -10.20 -10.60 -6.72
N ALA A 181 -9.34 -11.35 -6.06
CA ALA A 181 -8.17 -12.02 -6.64
C ALA A 181 -7.13 -11.09 -7.30
N SER A 182 -6.92 -9.90 -6.73
CA SER A 182 -5.87 -8.99 -7.21
C SER A 182 -4.46 -9.54 -6.94
N ARG A 183 -3.53 -9.16 -7.82
CA ARG A 183 -2.10 -9.45 -7.71
C ARG A 183 -1.32 -8.12 -7.77
N VAL A 184 -0.75 -7.72 -6.63
CA VAL A 184 -0.06 -6.44 -6.49
C VAL A 184 1.39 -6.66 -6.09
N SER A 185 2.36 -6.41 -6.99
CA SER A 185 3.74 -6.77 -6.68
C SER A 185 4.79 -5.82 -7.23
N HIS A 186 5.94 -5.74 -6.54
CA HIS A 186 7.11 -4.98 -6.99
C HIS A 186 6.83 -3.48 -7.22
N ASN A 187 5.77 -2.93 -6.60
CA ASN A 187 5.46 -1.51 -6.71
C ASN A 187 6.24 -0.70 -5.66
N GLN A 188 6.52 0.54 -6.00
CA GLN A 188 7.20 1.49 -5.12
C GLN A 188 6.29 2.69 -4.83
N PHE A 189 6.09 2.98 -3.55
CA PHE A 189 5.18 4.01 -3.07
C PHE A 189 5.92 5.07 -2.25
N SER A 190 5.62 6.35 -2.48
CA SER A 190 6.21 7.42 -1.68
C SER A 190 5.37 8.71 -1.62
N ARG A 191 5.44 9.43 -0.49
CA ARG A 191 4.83 10.75 -0.27
C ARG A 191 3.32 10.79 -0.50
N GLN A 192 2.60 9.84 0.08
CA GLN A 192 1.15 9.67 -0.07
C GLN A 192 0.50 9.18 1.22
N GLN A 193 -0.80 9.02 1.25
CA GLN A 193 -1.51 8.53 2.43
C GLN A 193 -1.18 7.05 2.66
N TYR A 194 -1.62 6.14 1.78
CA TYR A 194 -1.34 4.72 1.87
C TYR A 194 -0.65 4.20 0.60
N GLY A 195 0.23 3.20 0.77
CA GLY A 195 0.82 2.50 -0.36
C GLY A 195 -0.22 1.66 -1.09
N ILE A 196 -0.82 0.70 -0.38
CA ILE A 196 -1.92 -0.13 -0.86
C ILE A 196 -3.07 -0.01 0.14
N HIS A 197 -4.27 0.21 -0.36
CA HIS A 197 -5.50 0.28 0.40
C HIS A 197 -6.52 -0.71 -0.14
N TYR A 198 -6.72 -1.80 0.58
CA TYR A 198 -7.76 -2.80 0.33
C TYR A 198 -9.02 -2.45 1.12
N MET A 199 -10.16 -2.31 0.46
CA MET A 199 -11.46 -2.02 1.06
C MET A 199 -12.51 -2.99 0.55
N TYR A 200 -13.05 -3.83 1.46
CA TYR A 200 -14.05 -4.87 1.11
C TYR A 200 -13.57 -5.87 0.06
N THR A 201 -12.29 -6.18 0.01
CA THR A 201 -11.69 -7.04 -1.01
C THR A 201 -11.55 -8.49 -0.51
N ARG A 202 -11.25 -9.41 -1.45
CA ARG A 202 -11.13 -10.85 -1.14
C ARG A 202 -10.06 -11.52 -1.98
N ASN A 203 -9.40 -12.53 -1.38
CA ASN A 203 -8.47 -13.42 -2.06
C ASN A 203 -7.33 -12.72 -2.79
N ASP A 204 -6.91 -11.56 -2.29
CA ASP A 204 -5.88 -10.73 -2.90
C ASP A 204 -4.48 -11.11 -2.40
N SER A 205 -3.49 -10.80 -3.21
CA SER A 205 -2.09 -11.02 -2.86
C SER A 205 -1.25 -9.78 -3.13
N ALA A 206 -0.42 -9.39 -2.15
CA ALA A 206 0.55 -8.31 -2.33
C ALA A 206 1.93 -8.77 -1.86
N TRP A 207 2.94 -8.65 -2.74
CA TRP A 207 4.29 -9.09 -2.40
C TRP A 207 5.39 -8.25 -3.05
N ASN A 208 6.54 -8.19 -2.39
CA ASN A 208 7.72 -7.45 -2.85
C ASN A 208 7.46 -5.96 -3.13
N ASN A 209 6.46 -5.36 -2.48
CA ASN A 209 6.21 -3.92 -2.60
C ASN A 209 7.02 -3.15 -1.56
N SER A 210 7.39 -1.91 -1.88
CA SER A 210 8.07 -1.01 -0.96
C SER A 210 7.34 0.30 -0.79
N ALA A 211 7.20 0.77 0.45
CA ALA A 211 6.49 1.99 0.80
C ALA A 211 7.33 2.84 1.76
N LYS A 212 7.53 4.12 1.44
CA LYS A 212 8.38 5.01 2.23
C LYS A 212 7.85 6.45 2.26
N TRP A 213 7.91 7.08 3.45
CA TRP A 213 7.43 8.46 3.69
C TRP A 213 5.93 8.62 3.43
N LEU A 214 5.12 7.79 4.06
CA LEU A 214 3.66 7.79 3.96
C LEU A 214 2.99 8.15 5.29
N GLN A 215 1.67 8.40 5.26
CA GLN A 215 0.90 8.40 6.49
C GLN A 215 0.79 6.98 7.06
N GLY A 216 0.40 6.01 6.25
CA GLY A 216 0.41 4.58 6.57
C GLY A 216 0.94 3.73 5.41
N GLY A 217 1.48 2.56 5.72
CA GLY A 217 2.03 1.66 4.69
C GLY A 217 0.94 0.94 3.91
N TYR A 218 0.45 -0.17 4.45
CA TYR A 218 -0.55 -1.03 3.81
C TYR A 218 -1.79 -1.15 4.70
N ALA A 219 -2.94 -0.75 4.18
CA ALA A 219 -4.21 -0.76 4.88
C ALA A 219 -5.13 -1.85 4.34
N LEU A 220 -5.46 -2.84 5.17
CA LEU A 220 -6.41 -3.90 4.88
C LEU A 220 -7.68 -3.62 5.70
N MET A 221 -8.76 -3.20 5.02
CA MET A 221 -9.98 -2.75 5.67
C MET A 221 -11.18 -3.59 5.24
N SER A 222 -11.87 -4.20 6.20
CA SER A 222 -13.07 -5.03 5.97
C SER A 222 -12.86 -6.09 4.88
N SER A 223 -11.64 -6.61 4.77
CA SER A 223 -11.19 -7.50 3.71
C SER A 223 -10.94 -8.91 4.25
N LYS A 224 -10.89 -9.91 3.37
CA LYS A 224 -10.79 -11.31 3.76
C LYS A 224 -9.91 -12.12 2.82
N GLY A 225 -9.09 -13.02 3.41
CA GLY A 225 -8.25 -13.94 2.63
C GLY A 225 -7.12 -13.23 1.87
N ILE A 226 -6.57 -12.17 2.48
CA ILE A 226 -5.47 -11.40 1.88
C ILE A 226 -4.14 -12.05 2.25
N THR A 227 -3.26 -12.24 1.29
CA THR A 227 -1.86 -12.61 1.51
C THR A 227 -0.96 -11.39 1.34
N LEU A 228 -0.29 -10.97 2.41
CA LEU A 228 0.66 -9.86 2.40
C LEU A 228 2.05 -10.39 2.77
N GLU A 229 2.94 -10.52 1.79
CA GLU A 229 4.25 -11.15 2.00
C GLU A 229 5.42 -10.39 1.39
N HIS A 230 6.59 -10.47 2.03
CA HIS A 230 7.85 -9.88 1.54
C HIS A 230 7.78 -8.37 1.22
N ASN A 231 6.83 -7.64 1.80
CA ASN A 231 6.71 -6.21 1.59
C ASN A 231 7.54 -5.43 2.60
N GLN A 232 7.90 -4.20 2.23
CA GLN A 232 8.67 -3.31 3.07
C GLN A 232 7.93 -2.00 3.30
N VAL A 233 7.91 -1.54 4.56
CA VAL A 233 7.41 -0.22 4.94
C VAL A 233 8.45 0.46 5.81
N SER A 234 8.76 1.71 5.53
CA SER A 234 9.65 2.50 6.37
C SER A 234 9.26 3.98 6.39
N ALA A 235 9.58 4.64 7.51
CA ALA A 235 9.34 6.08 7.67
C ALA A 235 7.88 6.49 7.40
N ALA A 236 6.91 5.70 7.89
CA ALA A 236 5.51 6.07 7.93
C ALA A 236 5.15 6.71 9.29
N ILE A 237 4.03 7.41 9.35
CA ILE A 237 3.65 8.21 10.52
C ILE A 237 2.69 7.44 11.43
N ASP A 238 1.61 6.91 10.89
CA ASP A 238 0.54 6.30 11.68
C ASP A 238 0.75 4.81 11.89
N PHE A 239 0.91 4.05 10.80
CA PHE A 239 1.13 2.60 10.86
C PHE A 239 1.97 2.08 9.68
N GLY A 240 2.62 0.95 9.92
CA GLY A 240 3.25 0.19 8.84
C GLY A 240 2.23 -0.69 8.11
N ILE A 241 1.57 -1.57 8.86
CA ILE A 241 0.49 -2.44 8.35
C ILE A 241 -0.74 -2.26 9.27
N LEU A 242 -1.90 -2.05 8.67
CA LEU A 242 -3.19 -1.97 9.36
C LEU A 242 -4.08 -3.13 8.95
N LEU A 243 -4.56 -3.88 9.94
CA LEU A 243 -5.64 -4.86 9.82
C LEU A 243 -6.89 -4.28 10.50
N ASN A 244 -7.80 -3.70 9.73
CA ASN A 244 -9.05 -3.14 10.23
C ASN A 244 -10.23 -4.00 9.81
N VAL A 245 -10.83 -4.73 10.76
CA VAL A 245 -11.92 -5.70 10.51
C VAL A 245 -11.53 -6.73 9.44
N THR A 246 -10.25 -7.02 9.31
CA THR A 246 -9.68 -7.98 8.36
C THR A 246 -9.75 -9.38 8.93
N GLN A 247 -10.08 -10.38 8.11
CA GLN A 247 -10.26 -11.75 8.55
C GLN A 247 -9.56 -12.77 7.64
N GLN A 248 -9.16 -13.90 8.22
CA GLN A 248 -8.64 -15.08 7.50
C GLN A 248 -7.54 -14.74 6.51
N SER A 249 -6.66 -13.81 6.91
CA SER A 249 -5.58 -13.29 6.07
C SER A 249 -4.22 -13.72 6.61
N GLU A 250 -3.23 -13.77 5.74
CA GLU A 250 -1.86 -14.13 6.06
C GLU A 250 -0.92 -12.94 5.86
N VAL A 251 -0.20 -12.57 6.92
CA VAL A 251 0.78 -11.48 6.90
C VAL A 251 2.13 -12.06 7.30
N HIS A 252 3.04 -12.23 6.36
CA HIS A 252 4.29 -12.89 6.67
C HIS A 252 5.49 -12.38 5.86
N HIS A 253 6.69 -12.53 6.43
CA HIS A 253 7.96 -12.12 5.82
C HIS A 253 8.02 -10.63 5.44
N ASN A 254 7.20 -9.78 6.06
CA ASN A 254 7.23 -8.34 5.82
C ASN A 254 8.24 -7.67 6.76
N ARG A 255 8.83 -6.57 6.29
CA ARG A 255 9.71 -5.71 7.07
C ARG A 255 9.08 -4.34 7.26
N VAL A 256 8.85 -3.97 8.52
CA VAL A 256 8.25 -2.68 8.92
C VAL A 256 9.18 -2.03 9.92
N ALA A 257 9.66 -0.83 9.60
CA ALA A 257 10.63 -0.14 10.46
C ALA A 257 10.43 1.38 10.47
N THR A 258 10.83 2.00 11.57
CA THR A 258 10.85 3.47 11.70
C THR A 258 9.48 4.13 11.48
N ILE A 259 8.46 3.58 12.15
CA ILE A 259 7.12 4.16 12.13
C ILE A 259 6.99 5.11 13.33
N HIS A 260 6.97 6.41 13.05
CA HIS A 260 6.98 7.46 14.08
C HIS A 260 6.02 8.58 13.78
N ASN A 261 5.29 9.02 14.78
CA ASN A 261 4.57 10.28 14.73
C ASN A 261 5.47 11.45 15.18
N PRO A 262 6.01 12.27 14.27
CA PRO A 262 6.94 13.34 14.63
C PRO A 262 6.27 14.49 15.40
N LYS A 263 4.94 14.53 15.45
CA LYS A 263 4.15 15.57 16.14
C LYS A 263 3.39 15.02 17.34
N GLY A 264 3.39 13.71 17.53
CA GLY A 264 2.68 13.03 18.60
C GLY A 264 3.51 12.93 19.87
N ASP A 265 2.84 12.78 21.01
CA ASP A 265 3.46 12.22 22.20
C ASP A 265 3.45 10.69 22.07
N PRO A 266 4.62 10.03 21.92
CA PRO A 266 4.69 8.56 21.80
C PRO A 266 4.02 7.86 22.99
N ALA A 267 3.91 8.57 24.08
CA ALA A 267 3.27 8.12 25.29
C ALA A 267 1.74 8.00 25.19
N ILE A 268 1.10 8.85 24.40
CA ILE A 268 -0.35 8.79 24.13
C ILE A 268 -0.62 7.87 22.95
N ALA A 269 0.38 7.71 22.09
CA ALA A 269 0.52 6.77 20.98
C ALA A 269 -0.79 6.39 20.26
N SER A 270 -1.44 7.36 19.66
CA SER A 270 -2.49 7.09 18.67
C SER A 270 -1.91 6.65 17.32
N GLU A 271 -0.66 6.96 17.04
CA GLU A 271 0.08 6.74 15.78
C GLU A 271 1.44 6.08 16.05
N GLY A 272 2.25 5.81 15.03
CA GLY A 272 3.59 5.25 15.18
C GLY A 272 3.64 3.73 15.39
N LYS A 273 2.70 2.97 14.81
CA LYS A 273 2.55 1.53 15.02
C LYS A 273 3.15 0.72 13.86
N GLY A 274 4.03 -0.20 14.18
CA GLY A 274 4.53 -1.17 13.18
C GLY A 274 3.38 -1.98 12.58
N LEU A 275 2.66 -2.71 13.41
CA LEU A 275 1.42 -3.41 13.06
C LEU A 275 0.26 -2.88 13.91
N PHE A 276 -0.84 -2.55 13.27
CA PHE A 276 -2.07 -2.16 13.96
C PHE A 276 -3.22 -3.13 13.66
N ILE A 277 -3.70 -3.81 14.67
CA ILE A 277 -4.84 -4.73 14.63
C ILE A 277 -6.04 -4.03 15.26
N TYR A 278 -7.09 -3.76 14.47
CA TYR A 278 -8.32 -3.11 14.91
C TYR A 278 -9.54 -3.94 14.49
N GLY A 279 -10.17 -4.62 15.43
CA GLY A 279 -11.34 -5.46 15.16
C GLY A 279 -11.09 -6.64 14.19
N ALA A 280 -9.83 -6.92 13.88
CA ALA A 280 -9.47 -8.01 12.98
C ALA A 280 -9.36 -9.34 13.73
N ALA A 281 -9.73 -10.45 13.07
CA ALA A 281 -9.80 -11.76 13.67
C ALA A 281 -9.38 -12.89 12.73
N ASP A 282 -8.94 -14.02 13.31
CA ASP A 282 -8.60 -15.25 12.59
C ASP A 282 -7.49 -15.08 11.53
N ASN A 283 -6.57 -14.11 11.72
CA ASN A 283 -5.46 -13.89 10.85
C ASN A 283 -4.20 -14.63 11.33
N ARG A 284 -3.29 -14.94 10.40
CA ARG A 284 -2.02 -15.60 10.64
C ARG A 284 -0.89 -14.59 10.39
N ILE A 285 -0.12 -14.26 11.42
CA ILE A 285 0.91 -13.20 11.37
C ILE A 285 2.23 -13.82 11.81
N SER A 286 3.15 -14.04 10.88
CA SER A 286 4.39 -14.77 11.18
C SER A 286 5.58 -14.32 10.35
N HIS A 287 6.78 -14.55 10.87
CA HIS A 287 8.03 -14.25 10.17
C HIS A 287 8.14 -12.79 9.70
N ASN A 288 7.48 -11.86 10.38
CA ASN A 288 7.62 -10.42 10.10
C ASN A 288 8.68 -9.80 11.00
N HIS A 289 9.23 -8.68 10.56
CA HIS A 289 10.13 -7.86 11.35
C HIS A 289 9.50 -6.48 11.61
N PHE A 290 9.18 -6.18 12.87
CA PHE A 290 8.64 -4.90 13.32
C PHE A 290 9.68 -4.23 14.21
N SER A 291 10.34 -3.17 13.72
CA SER A 291 11.45 -2.55 14.45
C SER A 291 11.42 -1.03 14.50
N ASP A 292 12.14 -0.49 15.48
CA ASP A 292 12.51 0.93 15.56
C ASP A 292 11.30 1.87 15.42
N SER A 293 10.15 1.52 16.01
CA SER A 293 8.90 2.25 15.92
C SER A 293 8.43 2.74 17.30
N ASP A 294 7.45 3.66 17.35
CA ASP A 294 6.89 4.09 18.64
C ASP A 294 6.18 2.93 19.33
N THR A 295 5.45 2.11 18.56
CA THR A 295 4.85 0.87 19.04
C THR A 295 5.11 -0.24 18.02
N GLY A 296 5.63 -1.38 18.45
CA GLY A 296 5.82 -2.54 17.57
C GLY A 296 4.50 -3.08 17.07
N ILE A 297 3.64 -3.55 17.97
CA ILE A 297 2.31 -4.09 17.64
C ILE A 297 1.26 -3.43 18.54
N SER A 298 0.21 -2.87 17.95
CA SER A 298 -0.93 -2.30 18.67
C SER A 298 -2.19 -3.09 18.37
N VAL A 299 -2.93 -3.48 19.41
CA VAL A 299 -4.23 -4.16 19.29
C VAL A 299 -5.30 -3.34 20.00
N ALA A 300 -6.30 -2.91 19.23
CA ALA A 300 -7.46 -2.20 19.74
C ALA A 300 -8.73 -2.83 19.16
N LEU A 301 -9.68 -3.17 19.99
CA LEU A 301 -10.88 -3.95 19.69
C LEU A 301 -10.58 -5.33 19.09
N GLY A 302 -11.17 -6.38 19.68
CA GLY A 302 -11.04 -7.74 19.18
C GLY A 302 -9.61 -8.27 19.26
N GLY A 303 -9.10 -8.74 18.14
CA GLY A 303 -7.80 -9.42 18.06
C GLY A 303 -7.89 -10.91 18.35
N GLU A 304 -9.08 -11.42 18.59
CA GLU A 304 -9.31 -12.84 18.93
C GLU A 304 -9.11 -13.72 17.70
N GLY A 305 -8.59 -14.93 17.92
CA GLY A 305 -8.33 -15.89 16.84
C GLY A 305 -7.11 -15.55 15.96
N ASN A 306 -6.47 -14.40 16.16
CA ASN A 306 -5.22 -14.11 15.47
C ASN A 306 -4.08 -14.94 16.07
N SER A 307 -3.28 -15.55 15.21
CA SER A 307 -2.06 -16.27 15.60
C SER A 307 -0.84 -15.45 15.24
N LEU A 308 -0.01 -15.12 16.24
CA LEU A 308 1.23 -14.38 16.05
C LEU A 308 2.41 -15.23 16.54
N TRP A 309 3.28 -15.67 15.65
CA TRP A 309 4.42 -16.50 16.01
C TRP A 309 5.60 -16.27 15.04
N ARG A 310 6.80 -16.53 15.51
CA ARG A 310 8.02 -16.35 14.72
C ARG A 310 8.14 -14.98 14.07
N ASN A 311 7.74 -13.91 14.77
CA ASN A 311 8.01 -12.54 14.36
C ASN A 311 9.19 -11.99 15.16
N ASN A 312 9.96 -11.08 14.59
CA ASN A 312 10.96 -10.26 15.29
C ASN A 312 10.33 -8.93 15.68
N ILE A 313 10.25 -8.64 16.97
CA ILE A 313 9.77 -7.36 17.51
C ILE A 313 10.93 -6.69 18.24
N GLU A 314 11.56 -5.71 17.57
CA GLU A 314 12.86 -5.20 17.99
C GLU A 314 12.89 -3.68 18.19
N ASN A 315 13.52 -3.24 19.25
CA ASN A 315 13.89 -1.84 19.49
C ASN A 315 12.72 -0.84 19.40
N ASN A 316 11.48 -1.30 19.57
CA ASN A 316 10.34 -0.40 19.62
C ASN A 316 10.24 0.27 20.98
N LEU A 317 9.75 1.49 21.04
CA LEU A 317 9.59 2.21 22.31
C LEU A 317 8.60 1.48 23.23
N THR A 318 7.51 0.97 22.65
CA THR A 318 6.57 0.04 23.28
C THR A 318 6.49 -1.21 22.39
N GLN A 319 6.82 -2.40 22.92
CA GLN A 319 6.77 -3.61 22.09
C GLN A 319 5.34 -3.96 21.70
N VAL A 320 4.43 -3.95 22.67
CA VAL A 320 3.01 -4.22 22.44
C VAL A 320 2.13 -3.25 23.21
N ARG A 321 1.12 -2.72 22.55
CA ARG A 321 0.01 -2.00 23.18
C ARG A 321 -1.27 -2.79 23.01
N TYR A 322 -1.84 -3.29 24.12
CA TYR A 322 -3.09 -4.04 24.14
C TYR A 322 -4.05 -3.45 25.18
N VAL A 323 -5.21 -2.99 24.75
CA VAL A 323 -6.22 -2.34 25.61
C VAL A 323 -7.42 -3.26 25.88
N GLY A 324 -7.39 -4.49 25.39
CA GLY A 324 -8.45 -5.48 25.57
C GLY A 324 -8.56 -6.01 27.00
N SER A 325 -9.57 -6.83 27.24
CA SER A 325 -9.88 -7.42 28.56
C SER A 325 -9.69 -8.93 28.62
N LYS A 326 -9.16 -9.55 27.56
CA LYS A 326 -8.94 -11.00 27.46
C LYS A 326 -7.46 -11.32 27.43
N SER A 327 -7.10 -12.54 27.83
CA SER A 327 -5.78 -13.09 27.56
C SER A 327 -5.69 -13.56 26.12
N GLN A 328 -4.57 -13.28 25.48
CA GLN A 328 -4.25 -13.75 24.11
C GLN A 328 -2.87 -14.40 24.10
N GLU A 329 -2.81 -15.64 23.65
CA GLU A 329 -1.56 -16.37 23.47
C GLU A 329 -0.98 -16.06 22.08
N TRP A 330 0.27 -15.57 22.06
CA TRP A 330 0.99 -15.24 20.85
C TRP A 330 2.14 -16.21 20.57
N SER A 331 1.79 -17.48 20.58
CA SER A 331 2.63 -18.57 20.11
C SER A 331 1.79 -19.59 19.34
N LEU A 332 2.43 -20.41 18.54
CA LEU A 332 1.79 -21.48 17.79
C LEU A 332 2.67 -22.71 17.77
N LEU A 333 2.13 -23.87 18.15
CA LEU A 333 2.82 -25.17 18.14
C LEU A 333 4.18 -25.14 18.86
N GLY A 334 4.27 -24.45 20.01
CA GLY A 334 5.49 -24.37 20.80
C GLY A 334 6.52 -23.37 20.25
N GLN A 335 6.12 -22.46 19.39
CA GLN A 335 6.99 -21.43 18.82
C GLN A 335 6.37 -20.04 19.03
N GLY A 336 7.06 -19.19 19.73
CA GLY A 336 6.66 -17.80 19.98
C GLY A 336 7.39 -16.81 19.08
N ASN A 337 7.59 -15.61 19.57
CA ASN A 337 8.22 -14.51 18.85
C ASN A 337 9.57 -14.13 19.50
N TYR A 338 10.42 -13.47 18.73
CA TYR A 338 11.60 -12.83 19.29
C TYR A 338 11.26 -11.41 19.74
N TRP A 339 11.65 -11.07 20.97
CA TRP A 339 11.40 -9.79 21.61
C TRP A 339 12.73 -9.20 22.10
N SER A 340 13.18 -8.09 21.57
CA SER A 340 14.44 -7.46 22.02
C SER A 340 14.43 -7.05 23.51
N SER A 341 13.26 -6.96 24.13
CA SER A 341 13.08 -6.66 25.57
C SER A 341 12.93 -7.90 26.45
N TYR A 342 12.90 -9.12 25.90
CA TYR A 342 12.87 -10.32 26.69
C TYR A 342 14.21 -10.59 27.37
N GLN A 343 14.20 -10.88 28.67
CA GLN A 343 15.39 -11.11 29.49
C GLN A 343 15.34 -12.45 30.22
N GLY A 344 14.68 -13.43 29.64
CA GLY A 344 14.64 -14.80 30.20
C GLY A 344 15.91 -15.57 29.86
N TRP A 345 15.98 -16.77 30.40
CA TRP A 345 17.05 -17.73 30.17
C TRP A 345 16.50 -18.98 29.49
N ASP A 346 17.40 -19.77 28.97
CA ASP A 346 17.20 -21.05 28.32
C ASP A 346 18.13 -22.05 29.03
N LEU A 347 17.59 -22.87 29.89
CA LEU A 347 18.36 -23.81 30.70
C LEU A 347 18.60 -25.15 30.00
N ASP A 348 17.73 -25.51 29.06
CA ASP A 348 17.81 -26.76 28.31
C ASP A 348 18.49 -26.60 26.94
N GLY A 349 18.71 -25.37 26.48
CA GLY A 349 19.50 -25.05 25.28
C GLY A 349 18.72 -25.24 23.97
N ASP A 350 17.39 -25.16 24.01
CA ASP A 350 16.54 -25.34 22.82
C ASP A 350 16.29 -24.06 22.02
N GLY A 351 16.77 -22.90 22.52
CA GLY A 351 16.62 -21.58 21.90
C GLY A 351 15.32 -20.88 22.24
N ILE A 352 14.52 -21.48 23.11
CA ILE A 352 13.26 -20.94 23.63
C ILE A 352 13.45 -20.55 25.10
N GLY A 353 12.89 -19.42 25.51
CA GLY A 353 12.99 -19.01 26.90
C GLY A 353 12.09 -19.84 27.82
N ASP A 354 12.63 -20.33 28.94
CA ASP A 354 11.94 -21.14 29.93
C ASP A 354 10.80 -20.42 30.66
N THR A 355 10.74 -19.11 30.55
CA THR A 355 9.69 -18.29 31.17
C THR A 355 8.89 -17.54 30.12
N PRO A 356 7.54 -17.57 30.20
CA PRO A 356 6.72 -16.81 29.28
C PRO A 356 7.05 -15.32 29.30
N TYR A 357 6.96 -14.67 28.14
CA TYR A 357 7.04 -13.23 28.03
C TYR A 357 5.67 -12.58 28.12
N LEU A 358 5.54 -11.58 28.98
CA LEU A 358 4.33 -10.79 29.19
C LEU A 358 4.65 -9.33 28.89
N PRO A 359 4.42 -8.85 27.66
CA PRO A 359 4.76 -7.49 27.25
C PRO A 359 3.92 -6.41 27.94
N ASN A 360 2.81 -6.79 28.53
CA ASN A 360 1.86 -5.88 29.17
C ASN A 360 1.50 -6.34 30.57
N ASP A 361 1.22 -5.40 31.48
CA ASP A 361 0.63 -5.67 32.76
C ASP A 361 -0.69 -4.88 32.97
N ALA A 362 -1.39 -5.14 34.05
CA ALA A 362 -2.66 -4.46 34.35
C ALA A 362 -2.50 -2.95 34.54
N LEU A 363 -1.32 -2.48 34.97
CA LEU A 363 -1.03 -1.06 35.12
C LEU A 363 -0.78 -0.39 33.77
N ASP A 364 -0.15 -1.07 32.80
CA ASP A 364 0.01 -0.57 31.44
C ASP A 364 -1.35 -0.28 30.82
N ARG A 365 -2.31 -1.21 30.97
CA ARG A 365 -3.69 -1.02 30.52
C ARG A 365 -4.33 0.21 31.18
N LEU A 366 -4.15 0.38 32.49
CA LEU A 366 -4.68 1.55 33.22
C LEU A 366 -4.12 2.85 32.63
N PHE A 367 -2.83 2.91 32.36
CA PHE A 367 -2.17 4.10 31.80
C PHE A 367 -2.58 4.39 30.35
N TRP A 368 -2.90 3.37 29.56
CA TRP A 368 -3.44 3.56 28.22
C TRP A 368 -4.90 4.02 28.21
N LEU A 369 -5.69 3.61 29.19
CA LEU A 369 -7.08 4.06 29.37
C LEU A 369 -7.15 5.47 29.97
N TYR A 370 -6.18 5.83 30.80
CA TYR A 370 -6.12 7.10 31.52
C TYR A 370 -4.73 7.74 31.32
N PRO A 371 -4.49 8.39 30.19
CA PRO A 371 -3.18 8.97 29.85
C PRO A 371 -2.66 9.94 30.92
N GLU A 372 -3.54 10.63 31.63
CA GLU A 372 -3.18 11.56 32.70
C GLU A 372 -2.48 10.85 33.89
N ALA A 373 -2.76 9.57 34.11
CA ALA A 373 -2.14 8.78 35.17
C ALA A 373 -0.67 8.41 34.85
N ARG A 374 -0.20 8.61 33.63
CA ARG A 374 1.18 8.28 33.21
C ARG A 374 2.26 9.02 33.96
N TRP A 375 1.99 10.24 34.42
CA TRP A 375 2.92 10.98 35.29
C TRP A 375 3.32 10.20 36.55
N LEU A 376 2.54 9.16 36.90
CA LEU A 376 2.80 8.30 38.05
C LEU A 376 3.59 7.04 37.69
N MET A 377 3.84 6.74 36.42
CA MET A 377 4.44 5.46 35.97
C MET A 377 5.77 5.15 36.63
N ASP A 378 6.61 6.16 36.79
CA ASP A 378 7.94 6.04 37.39
C ASP A 378 7.92 6.30 38.89
N SER A 379 6.73 6.46 39.52
CA SER A 379 6.64 6.66 40.94
C SER A 379 7.03 5.40 41.74
N PRO A 380 7.68 5.52 42.88
CA PRO A 380 8.02 4.39 43.75
C PRO A 380 6.82 3.51 44.10
N VAL A 381 5.62 4.10 44.19
CA VAL A 381 4.37 3.38 44.48
C VAL A 381 3.99 2.45 43.29
N VAL A 382 4.07 2.94 42.08
CA VAL A 382 3.76 2.13 40.90
C VAL A 382 4.78 1.01 40.74
N LEU A 383 6.06 1.28 40.94
CA LEU A 383 7.11 0.25 40.93
C LEU A 383 6.86 -0.82 41.98
N LEU A 384 6.46 -0.44 43.19
CA LEU A 384 6.08 -1.38 44.25
C LEU A 384 4.85 -2.19 43.88
N LEU A 385 3.82 -1.56 43.29
CA LEU A 385 2.61 -2.27 42.85
C LEU A 385 2.94 -3.28 41.73
N ARG A 386 3.77 -2.95 40.75
CA ARG A 386 4.24 -3.87 39.72
C ARG A 386 5.01 -5.05 40.34
N TRP A 387 5.87 -4.78 41.31
CA TRP A 387 6.59 -5.85 42.01
C TRP A 387 5.64 -6.76 42.79
N LEU A 388 4.66 -6.20 43.54
CA LEU A 388 3.65 -6.96 44.27
C LEU A 388 2.78 -7.81 43.34
N GLN A 389 2.34 -7.29 42.21
CA GLN A 389 1.57 -8.05 41.20
C GLN A 389 2.33 -9.29 40.73
N ARG A 390 3.64 -9.15 40.45
CA ARG A 390 4.50 -10.27 40.03
C ARG A 390 4.68 -11.33 41.15
N GLN A 391 4.76 -10.91 42.40
CA GLN A 391 5.00 -11.82 43.54
C GLN A 391 3.73 -12.56 43.98
N LEU A 392 2.58 -11.92 43.90
CA LEU A 392 1.37 -12.43 44.50
C LEU A 392 0.45 -13.14 43.52
N ALA A 393 0.81 -13.17 42.20
CA ALA A 393 -0.03 -13.73 41.14
C ALA A 393 -1.51 -13.26 41.23
N LEU A 394 -1.75 -12.03 41.73
CA LEU A 394 -3.07 -11.49 42.02
C LEU A 394 -3.80 -10.95 40.79
N ALA A 395 -3.16 -10.89 39.64
CA ALA A 395 -3.79 -10.42 38.40
C ALA A 395 -4.37 -11.59 37.63
N GLU A 396 -5.63 -11.48 37.23
CA GLU A 396 -6.14 -12.30 36.13
C GLU A 396 -5.16 -12.19 34.96
N ASP A 397 -4.90 -13.26 34.24
CA ASP A 397 -4.05 -13.30 33.04
C ASP A 397 -4.72 -12.47 31.90
N ILE A 398 -4.79 -11.17 32.08
CA ILE A 398 -5.29 -10.23 31.06
C ILE A 398 -4.10 -9.65 30.33
N GLY A 399 -4.08 -9.80 29.02
CA GLY A 399 -3.02 -9.24 28.20
C GLY A 399 -2.49 -10.20 27.15
N ILE A 400 -1.40 -9.82 26.57
CA ILE A 400 -0.67 -10.67 25.63
C ILE A 400 0.31 -11.54 26.40
N ARG A 401 0.35 -12.80 26.05
CA ARG A 401 1.30 -13.78 26.55
C ARG A 401 1.97 -14.49 25.38
N ASP A 402 3.27 -14.57 25.42
CA ASP A 402 4.08 -15.44 24.57
C ASP A 402 4.68 -16.53 25.47
N SER A 403 4.15 -17.74 25.37
CA SER A 403 4.58 -18.85 26.23
C SER A 403 5.89 -19.48 25.79
N PHE A 404 6.39 -19.19 24.57
CA PHE A 404 7.57 -19.77 23.97
C PHE A 404 8.46 -18.71 23.31
N PRO A 405 8.88 -17.63 24.05
CA PRO A 405 9.63 -16.53 23.47
C PRO A 405 10.99 -17.02 22.95
N LEU A 406 11.38 -16.55 21.78
CA LEU A 406 12.64 -16.92 21.16
C LEU A 406 13.77 -16.08 21.73
N LEU A 407 14.96 -16.69 21.96
CA LEU A 407 16.15 -15.98 22.46
C LEU A 407 16.97 -15.31 21.34
N GLN A 408 16.80 -15.75 20.12
CA GLN A 408 17.52 -15.19 18.97
C GLN A 408 16.52 -14.74 17.90
N PRO A 409 16.80 -13.64 17.19
CA PRO A 409 15.98 -13.22 16.08
C PRO A 409 15.99 -14.26 14.96
N ILE A 410 14.88 -14.35 14.27
CA ILE A 410 14.75 -15.24 13.13
C ILE A 410 15.34 -14.54 11.91
N ASP A 411 16.09 -15.28 11.10
CA ASP A 411 16.55 -14.79 9.81
C ASP A 411 15.39 -14.78 8.81
N ILE A 412 14.97 -13.59 8.43
CA ILE A 412 13.83 -13.36 7.50
C ILE A 412 14.34 -13.24 6.06
N THR A 413 15.65 -13.11 5.85
CA THR A 413 16.25 -12.71 4.56
C THR A 413 16.60 -13.87 3.61
N LEU A 414 16.75 -15.08 4.09
CA LEU A 414 17.41 -16.18 3.34
C LEU A 414 16.63 -16.79 2.15
N LYS A 415 15.35 -16.40 1.91
CA LYS A 415 14.59 -16.98 0.79
C LYS A 415 14.56 -16.14 -0.51
N GLN A 416 14.97 -14.89 -0.47
CA GLN A 416 14.99 -14.04 -1.66
C GLN A 416 16.15 -14.33 -2.62
N GLU A 417 17.34 -14.70 -2.10
CA GLU A 417 18.52 -14.90 -2.94
C GLU A 417 18.51 -16.19 -3.75
N MET A 418 17.81 -17.24 -3.28
CA MET A 418 17.76 -18.51 -4.02
C MET A 418 16.78 -18.53 -5.21
N LYS A 419 15.75 -17.68 -5.22
CA LYS A 419 14.84 -17.60 -6.38
C LYS A 419 15.36 -16.70 -7.50
N THR A 420 16.14 -15.67 -7.20
CA THR A 420 16.73 -14.79 -8.22
C THR A 420 17.84 -15.49 -9.01
N ASN A 421 18.65 -16.32 -8.37
CA ASN A 421 19.71 -17.06 -9.06
C ASN A 421 19.20 -18.21 -9.94
N SER A 422 18.05 -18.82 -9.62
CA SER A 422 17.47 -19.86 -10.46
C SER A 422 16.71 -19.30 -11.70
N GLN A 423 16.19 -18.09 -11.62
CA GLN A 423 15.54 -17.45 -12.77
C GLN A 423 16.53 -16.79 -13.73
N GLN A 424 17.64 -16.21 -13.21
CA GLN A 424 18.70 -15.68 -14.10
C GLN A 424 19.46 -16.77 -14.86
N SER A 425 19.62 -17.99 -14.30
CA SER A 425 20.26 -19.09 -15.01
C SER A 425 19.38 -19.69 -16.12
N ASP A 426 18.07 -19.55 -16.04
CA ASP A 426 17.13 -20.05 -17.07
C ASP A 426 16.91 -19.02 -18.21
N GLU A 427 17.05 -17.72 -17.95
CA GLU A 427 16.99 -16.70 -18.99
C GLU A 427 18.27 -16.58 -19.81
N GLU A 428 19.47 -16.75 -19.21
CA GLU A 428 20.74 -16.74 -19.96
C GLU A 428 20.90 -17.97 -20.88
N THR A 429 20.24 -19.10 -20.59
CA THR A 429 20.29 -20.29 -21.43
C THR A 429 19.33 -20.21 -22.64
N HIS A 430 18.34 -19.31 -22.62
CA HIS A 430 17.39 -19.17 -23.74
C HIS A 430 17.83 -18.16 -24.82
N TYR A 431 18.78 -17.25 -24.50
CA TYR A 431 19.32 -16.29 -25.47
C TYR A 431 20.56 -16.78 -26.25
N ALA A 432 21.07 -17.97 -25.93
CA ALA A 432 22.25 -18.54 -26.60
C ALA A 432 21.90 -19.53 -27.72
N GLN A 433 20.62 -19.73 -28.08
CA GLN A 433 20.18 -20.69 -29.11
C GLN A 433 19.19 -20.08 -30.14
N HIS A 434 19.34 -18.82 -30.51
CA HIS A 434 18.72 -18.32 -31.77
C HIS A 434 19.62 -17.30 -32.48
#